data_5aa5ec702a8a70d376e9258e7682f3c2
#
_entry.id   5aa5ec702a8a70d376e9258e7682f3c2
#
_cell.length_a   1.000
_cell.length_b   1.000
_cell.length_c   1.000
_cell.angle_alpha   90.00
_cell.angle_beta   90.00
_cell.angle_gamma   90.00
#
_symmetry.space_group_name_H-M   'P 1'
#
loop_
_entity.id
_entity.type
_entity.pdbx_description
1 polymer ?
#
loop_
_entity_poly.entity_id
_entity_poly.type
_entity_poly.pdbx_seq_one_letter_code
_entity_poly.pdbx_strand_id
1 'polypeptide(L)'
;GCAEKILPFLKDGESIYNTLLVSKPGAGKTTCLRDCIRSLSNGKEGWEGMKICVVDERSEIAACHLGIPQNDMGIRTDVLSGCGKSEGMMLMLRSMSPQIIAVDELGGKKDFQAVEQAACSGVRILGTVHADTVEELWEKPYLKKWMKRGIFERFILIRHNRSGERDFQ
;
A
#
# COMPACT_ATOMS: atom_id res chain seq x y z
N GLY A 1 -16.29 -4.15 3.84
CA GLY A 1 -15.33 -3.48 2.98
C GLY A 1 -14.52 -4.46 2.14
N CYS A 2 -13.70 -3.96 1.22
CA CYS A 2 -12.82 -4.82 0.42
C CYS A 2 -11.68 -5.43 1.25
N ALA A 3 -11.31 -4.80 2.36
CA ALA A 3 -10.27 -5.31 3.24
C ALA A 3 -10.55 -6.73 3.75
N GLU A 4 -11.77 -7.06 4.11
CA GLU A 4 -12.13 -8.40 4.59
C GLU A 4 -11.75 -9.52 3.61
N LYS A 5 -11.89 -9.24 2.31
CA LYS A 5 -11.53 -10.18 1.23
C LYS A 5 -10.02 -10.22 0.97
N ILE A 6 -9.32 -9.13 1.21
CA ILE A 6 -7.88 -8.96 0.90
C ILE A 6 -6.99 -9.38 2.07
N LEU A 7 -7.35 -9.03 3.29
CA LEU A 7 -6.54 -9.26 4.49
C LEU A 7 -6.03 -10.71 4.68
N PRO A 8 -6.82 -11.77 4.37
CA PRO A 8 -6.30 -13.14 4.48
C PRO A 8 -5.08 -13.41 3.60
N PHE A 9 -4.94 -12.71 2.47
CA PHE A 9 -3.80 -12.82 1.56
C PHE A 9 -2.62 -11.94 1.96
N LEU A 10 -2.87 -10.89 2.75
CA LEU A 10 -1.81 -9.99 3.24
C LEU A 10 -1.05 -10.56 4.41
N LYS A 11 -1.68 -11.37 5.26
CA LYS A 11 -1.13 -11.82 6.54
C LYS A 11 0.09 -12.73 6.40
N ASP A 12 1.10 -12.46 7.25
CA ASP A 12 2.30 -13.26 7.47
C ASP A 12 2.56 -13.34 8.98
N GLY A 13 1.91 -14.27 9.66
CA GLY A 13 1.93 -14.34 11.13
C GLY A 13 1.36 -13.06 11.77
N GLU A 14 2.18 -12.38 12.57
CA GLU A 14 1.83 -11.09 13.19
C GLU A 14 2.13 -9.87 12.30
N SER A 15 2.62 -10.09 11.08
CA SER A 15 2.97 -9.07 10.11
C SER A 15 2.14 -9.22 8.82
N ILE A 16 2.59 -8.55 7.77
CA ILE A 16 2.06 -8.72 6.41
C ILE A 16 3.17 -9.00 5.42
N TYR A 17 2.84 -9.61 4.28
CA TYR A 17 3.71 -9.66 3.12
C TYR A 17 3.83 -8.28 2.46
N ASN A 18 4.99 -7.97 1.87
CA ASN A 18 5.10 -6.83 0.97
C ASN A 18 4.16 -7.03 -0.22
N THR A 19 3.19 -6.16 -0.37
CA THR A 19 2.06 -6.38 -1.27
C THR A 19 1.85 -5.21 -2.22
N LEU A 20 1.57 -5.52 -3.48
CA LEU A 20 1.07 -4.57 -4.48
C LEU A 20 -0.39 -4.87 -4.84
N LEU A 21 -1.23 -3.85 -4.71
CA LEU A 21 -2.57 -3.85 -5.27
C LEU A 21 -2.49 -3.38 -6.72
N VAL A 22 -2.89 -4.23 -7.63
CA VAL A 22 -2.75 -4.05 -9.08
C VAL A 22 -4.11 -3.83 -9.71
N SER A 23 -4.30 -2.79 -10.49
CA SER A 23 -5.50 -2.63 -11.33
C SER A 23 -5.35 -1.54 -12.37
N LYS A 24 -6.30 -1.48 -13.30
CA LYS A 24 -6.53 -0.32 -14.18
C LYS A 24 -6.84 0.94 -13.38
N PRO A 25 -6.60 2.14 -13.96
CA PRO A 25 -7.11 3.39 -13.41
C PRO A 25 -8.63 3.30 -13.16
N GLY A 26 -9.10 3.90 -12.06
CA GLY A 26 -10.53 3.95 -11.74
C GLY A 26 -11.15 2.68 -11.15
N ALA A 27 -10.41 1.55 -11.03
CA ALA A 27 -10.93 0.31 -10.45
C ALA A 27 -11.05 0.32 -8.91
N GLY A 28 -10.71 1.42 -8.25
CA GLY A 28 -10.88 1.60 -6.81
C GLY A 28 -9.71 1.10 -5.96
N LYS A 29 -8.47 1.04 -6.52
CA LYS A 29 -7.25 0.70 -5.76
C LYS A 29 -7.07 1.53 -4.49
N THR A 30 -7.13 2.86 -4.62
CA THR A 30 -6.95 3.78 -3.50
C THR A 30 -8.00 3.55 -2.41
N THR A 31 -9.24 3.25 -2.80
CA THR A 31 -10.30 2.86 -1.84
C THR A 31 -9.97 1.55 -1.14
N CYS A 32 -9.48 0.55 -1.86
CA CYS A 32 -9.08 -0.73 -1.26
C CYS A 32 -7.83 -0.57 -0.38
N LEU A 33 -6.85 0.22 -0.82
CA LEU A 33 -5.66 0.55 -0.03
C LEU A 33 -6.07 1.18 1.32
N ARG A 34 -6.93 2.20 1.28
CA ARG A 34 -7.45 2.88 2.48
C ARG A 34 -8.17 1.92 3.44
N ASP A 35 -9.04 1.06 2.93
CA ASP A 35 -9.77 0.11 3.75
C ASP A 35 -8.84 -0.94 4.39
N CYS A 36 -7.79 -1.38 3.66
CA CYS A 36 -6.74 -2.22 4.20
C CYS A 36 -5.95 -1.50 5.30
N ILE A 37 -5.52 -0.25 5.07
CA ILE A 37 -4.79 0.57 6.06
C ILE A 37 -5.62 0.67 7.34
N ARG A 38 -6.87 1.10 7.24
CA ARG A 38 -7.77 1.24 8.39
C ARG A 38 -7.90 -0.07 9.18
N SER A 39 -8.11 -1.17 8.47
CA SER A 39 -8.30 -2.48 9.10
C SER A 39 -7.01 -3.01 9.76
N LEU A 40 -5.86 -2.83 9.10
CA LEU A 40 -4.56 -3.21 9.64
C LEU A 40 -4.16 -2.34 10.85
N SER A 41 -4.48 -1.06 10.82
CA SER A 41 -4.21 -0.11 11.88
C SER A 41 -5.04 -0.36 13.13
N ASN A 42 -6.34 -0.65 12.96
CA ASN A 42 -7.25 -0.91 14.08
C ASN A 42 -7.02 -2.30 14.69
N GLY A 43 -6.58 -3.27 13.89
CA GLY A 43 -6.56 -4.66 14.29
C GLY A 43 -7.98 -5.25 14.40
N LYS A 44 -8.05 -6.43 14.95
CA LYS A 44 -9.30 -7.13 15.29
C LYS A 44 -9.01 -8.19 16.35
N GLU A 45 -10.07 -8.83 16.87
CA GLU A 45 -9.93 -9.93 17.82
C GLU A 45 -8.95 -11.01 17.30
N GLY A 46 -7.94 -11.31 18.11
CA GLY A 46 -6.86 -12.24 17.77
C GLY A 46 -5.75 -11.66 16.87
N TRP A 47 -5.77 -10.35 16.58
CA TRP A 47 -4.71 -9.69 15.84
C TRP A 47 -4.55 -8.22 16.23
N GLU A 48 -3.41 -7.89 16.82
CA GLU A 48 -3.10 -6.52 17.23
C GLU A 48 -2.95 -5.58 16.03
N GLY A 49 -3.44 -4.34 16.15
CA GLY A 49 -3.29 -3.32 15.12
C GLY A 49 -1.83 -2.91 14.93
N MET A 50 -1.44 -2.69 13.68
CA MET A 50 -0.07 -2.36 13.28
C MET A 50 0.12 -0.85 13.13
N LYS A 51 1.35 -0.38 13.43
CA LYS A 51 1.73 1.01 13.20
C LYS A 51 2.00 1.24 11.71
N ILE A 52 1.21 2.11 11.10
CA ILE A 52 1.24 2.38 9.67
C ILE A 52 1.62 3.85 9.42
N CYS A 53 2.54 4.07 8.51
CA CYS A 53 2.81 5.39 7.94
C CYS A 53 2.27 5.45 6.52
N VAL A 54 1.43 6.42 6.22
CA VAL A 54 0.88 6.67 4.89
C VAL A 54 1.61 7.85 4.26
N VAL A 55 2.15 7.65 3.07
CA VAL A 55 2.68 8.74 2.23
C VAL A 55 1.68 9.02 1.14
N ASP A 56 0.98 10.13 1.28
CA ASP A 56 -0.16 10.54 0.45
C ASP A 56 0.17 11.78 -0.37
N GLU A 57 0.92 11.58 -1.46
CA GLU A 57 1.44 12.68 -2.30
C GLU A 57 0.34 13.58 -2.84
N ARG A 58 -0.81 13.01 -3.22
CA ARG A 58 -1.93 13.72 -3.86
C ARG A 58 -3.12 13.96 -2.94
N SER A 59 -3.01 13.62 -1.66
CA SER A 59 -4.13 13.64 -0.70
C SER A 59 -5.36 12.81 -1.14
N GLU A 60 -5.12 11.71 -1.87
CA GLU A 60 -6.19 10.84 -2.37
C GLU A 60 -6.50 9.69 -1.40
N ILE A 61 -5.53 9.28 -0.58
CA ILE A 61 -5.72 8.20 0.40
C ILE A 61 -6.48 8.72 1.61
N ALA A 62 -5.91 9.70 2.30
CA ALA A 62 -6.45 10.26 3.54
C ALA A 62 -7.38 11.47 3.30
N ALA A 63 -7.38 12.05 2.09
CA ALA A 63 -8.12 13.27 1.75
C ALA A 63 -7.86 14.41 2.75
N CYS A 64 -6.59 14.69 3.05
CA CYS A 64 -6.21 15.69 4.03
C CYS A 64 -6.71 17.08 3.66
N HIS A 65 -7.35 17.74 4.64
CA HIS A 65 -7.70 19.15 4.60
C HIS A 65 -7.02 19.88 5.74
N LEU A 66 -6.22 20.90 5.43
CA LEU A 66 -5.40 21.64 6.42
C LEU A 66 -4.56 20.69 7.32
N GLY A 67 -4.00 19.64 6.74
CA GLY A 67 -3.19 18.66 7.45
C GLY A 67 -3.98 17.60 8.24
N ILE A 68 -5.30 17.64 8.22
CA ILE A 68 -6.18 16.72 8.96
C ILE A 68 -6.78 15.70 7.99
N PRO A 69 -6.56 14.38 8.18
CA PRO A 69 -7.23 13.34 7.42
C PRO A 69 -8.76 13.44 7.53
N GLN A 70 -9.45 13.42 6.39
CA GLN A 70 -10.91 13.43 6.34
C GLN A 70 -11.48 12.01 6.23
N ASN A 71 -10.66 11.06 5.80
CA ASN A 71 -11.01 9.64 5.79
C ASN A 71 -10.52 8.98 7.08
N ASP A 72 -11.27 7.99 7.56
CA ASP A 72 -10.84 7.13 8.67
C ASP A 72 -9.67 6.24 8.20
N MET A 73 -8.50 6.50 8.77
CA MET A 73 -7.26 5.79 8.48
C MET A 73 -6.91 4.74 9.54
N GLY A 74 -7.69 4.66 10.61
CA GLY A 74 -7.40 3.82 11.77
C GLY A 74 -6.54 4.49 12.84
N ILE A 75 -6.55 3.92 14.03
CA ILE A 75 -6.01 4.54 15.27
C ILE A 75 -4.48 4.53 15.39
N ARG A 76 -3.77 3.71 14.60
CA ARG A 76 -2.30 3.57 14.61
C ARG A 76 -1.68 4.05 13.29
N THR A 77 -2.31 5.01 12.62
CA THR A 77 -1.86 5.51 11.32
C THR A 77 -1.38 6.95 11.41
N ASP A 78 -0.15 7.18 11.01
CA ASP A 78 0.41 8.50 10.76
C ASP A 78 0.32 8.83 9.26
N VAL A 79 -0.09 10.04 8.91
CA VAL A 79 -0.25 10.47 7.51
C VAL A 79 0.67 11.64 7.19
N LEU A 80 1.48 11.49 6.14
CA LEU A 80 2.25 12.56 5.53
C LEU A 80 1.64 12.88 4.17
N SER A 81 1.01 14.04 4.07
CA SER A 81 0.33 14.50 2.84
C SER A 81 1.11 15.61 2.15
N GLY A 82 1.01 15.64 0.80
CA GLY A 82 1.61 16.71 -0.01
C GLY A 82 3.13 16.64 -0.15
N CYS A 83 3.75 15.53 0.19
CA CYS A 83 5.18 15.26 0.03
C CYS A 83 5.39 14.20 -1.06
N GLY A 84 6.47 14.33 -1.84
CA GLY A 84 6.83 13.32 -2.85
C GLY A 84 7.03 11.94 -2.23
N LYS A 85 6.58 10.89 -2.91
CA LYS A 85 6.54 9.51 -2.37
C LYS A 85 7.87 9.04 -1.80
N SER A 86 8.93 9.13 -2.58
CA SER A 86 10.25 8.65 -2.18
C SER A 86 10.82 9.42 -0.98
N GLU A 87 10.65 10.73 -0.96
CA GLU A 87 11.09 11.59 0.13
C GLU A 87 10.27 11.32 1.40
N GLY A 88 8.95 11.23 1.25
CA GLY A 88 8.02 10.92 2.34
C GLY A 88 8.28 9.56 2.96
N MET A 89 8.51 8.52 2.15
CA MET A 89 8.88 7.19 2.67
C MET A 89 10.16 7.24 3.50
N MET A 90 11.18 7.95 3.04
CA MET A 90 12.44 8.08 3.76
C MET A 90 12.31 8.87 5.05
N LEU A 91 11.50 9.93 5.04
CA LEU A 91 11.20 10.72 6.23
C LEU A 91 10.48 9.88 7.29
N MET A 92 9.40 9.20 6.89
CA MET A 92 8.61 8.35 7.78
C MET A 92 9.42 7.17 8.34
N LEU A 93 10.25 6.55 7.51
CA LEU A 93 11.14 5.46 7.93
C LEU A 93 12.07 5.88 9.07
N ARG A 94 12.65 7.09 8.98
CA ARG A 94 13.63 7.60 9.95
C ARG A 94 13.02 8.15 11.21
N SER A 95 11.82 8.74 11.12
CA SER A 95 11.23 9.51 12.22
C SER A 95 10.15 8.78 12.99
N MET A 96 9.43 7.84 12.34
CA MET A 96 8.20 7.28 12.90
C MET A 96 8.32 5.80 13.28
N SER A 97 9.38 5.11 12.86
CA SER A 97 9.56 3.66 13.10
C SER A 97 8.30 2.84 12.76
N PRO A 98 7.81 2.91 11.51
CA PRO A 98 6.60 2.20 11.11
C PRO A 98 6.83 0.69 11.02
N GLN A 99 5.77 -0.09 11.20
CA GLN A 99 5.74 -1.51 10.82
C GLN A 99 5.38 -1.66 9.33
N ILE A 100 4.52 -0.75 8.84
CA ILE A 100 4.09 -0.71 7.44
C ILE A 100 4.24 0.71 6.90
N ILE A 101 4.74 0.84 5.67
CA ILE A 101 4.59 2.06 4.87
C ILE A 101 3.58 1.78 3.77
N ALA A 102 2.52 2.58 3.73
CA ALA A 102 1.50 2.52 2.69
C ALA A 102 1.64 3.70 1.73
N VAL A 103 1.58 3.42 0.42
CA VAL A 103 1.83 4.42 -0.61
C VAL A 103 1.07 4.10 -1.90
N ASP A 104 0.51 5.11 -2.55
CA ASP A 104 -0.24 4.95 -3.81
C ASP A 104 0.64 5.18 -5.05
N GLU A 105 0.33 4.52 -6.14
CA GLU A 105 0.93 4.69 -7.48
C GLU A 105 2.47 4.58 -7.54
N LEU A 106 3.02 3.46 -7.07
CA LEU A 106 4.44 3.16 -7.19
C LEU A 106 4.86 2.91 -8.65
N GLY A 107 6.04 3.38 -9.06
CA GLY A 107 6.51 3.09 -10.42
C GLY A 107 7.77 3.81 -10.88
N GLY A 108 8.22 4.83 -10.19
CA GLY A 108 9.38 5.62 -10.58
C GLY A 108 10.73 5.08 -10.07
N LYS A 109 11.83 5.62 -10.61
CA LYS A 109 13.19 5.27 -10.15
C LYS A 109 13.42 5.61 -8.68
N LYS A 110 12.92 6.77 -8.25
CA LYS A 110 13.06 7.22 -6.85
C LYS A 110 12.25 6.34 -5.92
N ASP A 111 11.05 5.94 -6.34
CA ASP A 111 10.20 5.00 -5.58
C ASP A 111 10.92 3.66 -5.39
N PHE A 112 11.58 3.18 -6.45
CA PHE A 112 12.36 1.94 -6.40
C PHE A 112 13.39 1.96 -5.28
N GLN A 113 14.17 3.03 -5.17
CA GLN A 113 15.22 3.15 -4.15
C GLN A 113 14.63 3.24 -2.73
N ALA A 114 13.55 4.01 -2.55
CA ALA A 114 12.90 4.18 -1.24
C ALA A 114 12.24 2.88 -0.75
N VAL A 115 11.58 2.15 -1.64
CA VAL A 115 10.98 0.84 -1.33
C VAL A 115 12.05 -0.18 -0.94
N GLU A 116 13.17 -0.24 -1.68
CA GLU A 116 14.27 -1.14 -1.33
C GLU A 116 14.84 -0.81 0.05
N GLN A 117 15.05 0.46 0.35
CA GLN A 117 15.60 0.87 1.64
C GLN A 117 14.64 0.55 2.80
N ALA A 118 13.34 0.78 2.62
CA ALA A 118 12.34 0.42 3.62
C ALA A 118 12.27 -1.10 3.84
N ALA A 119 12.24 -1.88 2.77
CA ALA A 119 12.23 -3.34 2.84
C ALA A 119 13.51 -3.89 3.53
N CYS A 120 14.69 -3.36 3.20
CA CYS A 120 15.94 -3.72 3.87
C CYS A 120 15.96 -3.35 5.36
N SER A 121 15.18 -2.37 5.77
CA SER A 121 15.02 -1.96 7.18
C SER A 121 13.98 -2.80 7.94
N GLY A 122 13.41 -3.83 7.32
CA GLY A 122 12.39 -4.69 7.92
C GLY A 122 10.98 -4.10 7.93
N VAL A 123 10.77 -2.94 7.30
CA VAL A 123 9.45 -2.32 7.19
C VAL A 123 8.69 -2.92 6.01
N ARG A 124 7.43 -3.25 6.23
CA ARG A 124 6.58 -3.81 5.17
C ARG A 124 6.00 -2.72 4.29
N ILE A 125 5.81 -3.05 3.02
CA ILE A 125 5.28 -2.13 2.01
C ILE A 125 3.90 -2.61 1.57
N LEU A 126 2.93 -1.72 1.65
CA LEU A 126 1.61 -1.90 1.05
C LEU A 126 1.41 -0.80 0.01
N GLY A 127 1.53 -1.15 -1.25
CA GLY A 127 1.48 -0.18 -2.34
C GLY A 127 0.44 -0.48 -3.39
N THR A 128 0.22 0.48 -4.29
CA THR A 128 -0.58 0.27 -5.49
C THR A 128 0.23 0.51 -6.74
N VAL A 129 -0.21 -0.09 -7.83
CA VAL A 129 0.38 0.09 -9.16
C VAL A 129 -0.68 -0.04 -10.25
N HIS A 130 -0.52 0.72 -11.32
CA HIS A 130 -1.37 0.62 -12.50
C HIS A 130 -0.87 -0.48 -13.44
N ALA A 131 -1.67 -1.52 -13.63
CA ALA A 131 -1.51 -2.52 -14.69
C ALA A 131 -2.84 -3.28 -14.90
N ASP A 132 -3.02 -3.83 -16.07
CA ASP A 132 -4.18 -4.65 -16.40
C ASP A 132 -4.04 -6.09 -15.91
N THR A 133 -2.79 -6.55 -15.85
CA THR A 133 -2.41 -7.89 -15.41
C THR A 133 -1.12 -7.84 -14.60
N VAL A 134 -0.82 -8.90 -13.86
CA VAL A 134 0.45 -9.01 -13.13
C VAL A 134 1.63 -9.16 -14.11
N GLU A 135 1.40 -9.77 -15.27
CA GLU A 135 2.41 -9.96 -16.31
C GLU A 135 2.95 -8.63 -16.84
N GLU A 136 2.10 -7.60 -16.98
CA GLU A 136 2.52 -6.26 -17.40
C GLU A 136 3.53 -5.61 -16.45
N LEU A 137 3.58 -6.02 -15.19
CA LEU A 137 4.57 -5.52 -14.23
C LEU A 137 6.00 -5.90 -14.64
N TRP A 138 6.15 -7.03 -15.34
CA TRP A 138 7.44 -7.49 -15.87
C TRP A 138 7.95 -6.64 -17.02
N GLU A 139 7.09 -5.89 -17.70
CA GLU A 139 7.46 -4.98 -18.78
C GLU A 139 7.92 -3.61 -18.26
N LYS A 140 7.54 -3.26 -17.03
CA LYS A 140 7.92 -1.99 -16.40
C LYS A 140 9.31 -2.11 -15.75
N PRO A 141 10.32 -1.31 -16.15
CA PRO A 141 11.73 -1.55 -15.78
C PRO A 141 12.00 -1.63 -14.28
N TYR A 142 11.37 -0.78 -13.48
CA TYR A 142 11.58 -0.73 -12.03
C TYR A 142 10.77 -1.80 -11.30
N LEU A 143 9.53 -2.05 -11.70
CA LEU A 143 8.69 -3.11 -11.15
C LEU A 143 9.32 -4.48 -11.42
N LYS A 144 9.81 -4.71 -12.63
CA LYS A 144 10.59 -5.91 -12.98
C LYS A 144 11.77 -6.16 -12.05
N LYS A 145 12.47 -5.09 -11.63
CA LYS A 145 13.60 -5.23 -10.68
C LYS A 145 13.09 -5.66 -9.30
N TRP A 146 11.99 -5.09 -8.79
CA TRP A 146 11.39 -5.52 -7.52
C TRP A 146 10.95 -6.99 -7.56
N MET A 147 10.31 -7.40 -8.65
CA MET A 147 9.88 -8.79 -8.84
C MET A 147 11.06 -9.76 -8.88
N LYS A 148 12.13 -9.43 -9.62
CA LYS A 148 13.35 -10.24 -9.68
C LYS A 148 14.07 -10.36 -8.35
N ARG A 149 13.98 -9.34 -7.50
CA ARG A 149 14.59 -9.32 -6.15
C ARG A 149 13.68 -9.91 -5.07
N GLY A 150 12.45 -10.27 -5.41
CA GLY A 150 11.47 -10.79 -4.46
C GLY A 150 11.07 -9.80 -3.37
N ILE A 151 11.13 -8.48 -3.66
CA ILE A 151 10.76 -7.45 -2.68
C ILE A 151 9.27 -7.51 -2.39
N PHE A 152 8.45 -7.69 -3.42
CA PHE A 152 7.02 -7.91 -3.27
C PHE A 152 6.70 -9.39 -3.39
N GLU A 153 5.98 -9.88 -2.40
CA GLU A 153 5.63 -11.30 -2.21
C GLU A 153 4.19 -11.59 -2.61
N ARG A 154 3.36 -10.54 -2.66
CA ARG A 154 1.93 -10.64 -3.03
C ARG A 154 1.55 -9.57 -4.06
N PHE A 155 0.78 -10.01 -5.04
CA PHE A 155 0.18 -9.17 -6.07
C PHE A 155 -1.31 -9.45 -6.07
N ILE A 156 -2.13 -8.46 -5.70
CA ILE A 156 -3.57 -8.61 -5.65
C ILE A 156 -4.18 -7.82 -6.79
N LEU A 157 -4.68 -8.53 -7.78
CA LEU A 157 -5.31 -7.93 -8.94
C LEU A 157 -6.76 -7.60 -8.61
N ILE A 158 -7.11 -6.31 -8.71
CA ILE A 158 -8.45 -5.80 -8.46
C ILE A 158 -9.14 -5.57 -9.80
N ARG A 159 -10.24 -6.27 -10.03
CA ARG A 159 -11.08 -6.15 -11.23
C ARG A 159 -12.53 -5.91 -10.84
N HIS A 160 -13.34 -5.45 -11.77
CA HIS A 160 -14.80 -5.50 -11.66
C HIS A 160 -15.29 -6.71 -12.44
N ASN A 161 -16.15 -7.50 -11.82
CA ASN A 161 -16.86 -8.58 -12.51
C ASN A 161 -17.97 -8.00 -13.42
N ARG A 162 -18.69 -8.88 -14.14
CA ARG A 162 -19.77 -8.47 -15.04
C ARG A 162 -20.95 -7.79 -14.31
N SER A 163 -21.11 -8.02 -13.01
CA SER A 163 -22.12 -7.36 -12.18
C SER A 163 -21.65 -6.03 -11.60
N GLY A 164 -20.43 -5.58 -11.89
CA GLY A 164 -19.85 -4.35 -11.36
C GLY A 164 -19.28 -4.48 -9.94
N GLU A 165 -19.26 -5.67 -9.36
CA GLU A 165 -18.64 -5.93 -8.06
C GLU A 165 -17.13 -6.13 -8.21
N ARG A 166 -16.39 -5.77 -7.15
CA ARG A 166 -14.95 -6.00 -7.12
C ARG A 166 -14.62 -7.47 -6.90
N ASP A 167 -13.76 -7.98 -7.77
CA ASP A 167 -13.16 -9.30 -7.68
C ASP A 167 -11.66 -9.15 -7.40
N PHE A 168 -11.09 -10.07 -6.61
CA PHE A 168 -9.70 -10.06 -6.15
C PHE A 168 -9.04 -11.39 -6.53
N GLN A 169 -7.94 -11.32 -7.26
CA GLN A 169 -7.17 -12.47 -7.74
C GLN A 169 -5.71 -12.36 -7.33
#